data_7e6a48e5377c00306bf3fde32df522cd
#
_entry.id   7e6a48e5377c00306bf3fde32df522cd
#
_cell.length_a   1.000
_cell.length_b   1.000
_cell.length_c   1.000
_cell.angle_alpha   90.00
_cell.angle_beta   90.00
_cell.angle_gamma   90.00
#
_symmetry.space_group_name_H-M   'P 1'
#
loop_
_entity.id
_entity.type
_entity.pdbx_description
1 polymer ?
#
loop_
_entity_poly.entity_id
_entity_poly.type
_entity_poly.pdbx_seq_one_letter_code
_entity_poly.pdbx_strand_id
1 'polypeptide(L)'
;AMTDIGTGTGTGMQNVAHTVTGIPKSKIKIELGDSDFPKAPSQGGSRGMASVSSAVYAASLALKRKVAGYAWPDKDANTLNIDDISLSDKGVTYKDSFVPYADIFSKNNLNDIKVEEFAGPGEERKKYGFCSSAAHFYKVKVHEKTGKIKVDRMVIVVDAGRIINPKAAANQVIGAGAGGIGMGLLEEQLVDSKTGRLIGNDLAGYHFAVNADVPLIEVSFIGKPDPNINPSGAKGLGEVGIIGAAPAIANAVFNATGKRVRDLPITVERFFNA
;
A
#
# COMPACT_ATOMS: atom_id res chain seq x y z
N ALA A 1 -12.58 -12.06 -5.17
CA ALA A 1 -12.81 -11.09 -6.26
C ALA A 1 -12.00 -9.78 -6.02
N MET A 2 -10.72 -9.94 -5.65
CA MET A 2 -9.80 -8.77 -5.50
C MET A 2 -9.41 -8.24 -6.88
N THR A 3 -9.29 -6.92 -7.01
CA THR A 3 -8.81 -6.26 -8.23
C THR A 3 -7.41 -5.68 -8.02
N ASP A 4 -6.72 -5.33 -9.10
CA ASP A 4 -5.49 -4.54 -9.08
C ASP A 4 -5.69 -3.30 -9.96
N ILE A 5 -5.66 -2.13 -9.34
CA ILE A 5 -5.80 -0.83 -10.02
C ILE A 5 -4.45 -0.24 -10.46
N GLY A 6 -3.41 -1.05 -10.54
CA GLY A 6 -2.04 -0.64 -10.85
C GLY A 6 -1.15 -0.47 -9.62
N THR A 7 -1.66 -0.79 -8.41
CA THR A 7 -0.90 -0.68 -7.16
C THR A 7 0.00 -1.88 -6.86
N GLY A 8 0.01 -2.90 -7.74
CA GLY A 8 0.84 -4.09 -7.60
C GLY A 8 0.29 -5.10 -6.59
N THR A 9 -1.03 -5.20 -6.49
CA THR A 9 -1.72 -6.12 -5.55
C THR A 9 -1.29 -7.56 -5.77
N GLY A 10 -1.29 -8.05 -7.01
CA GLY A 10 -0.88 -9.41 -7.35
C GLY A 10 0.55 -9.72 -6.92
N THR A 11 1.49 -8.81 -7.19
CA THR A 11 2.89 -8.97 -6.75
C THR A 11 3.00 -8.97 -5.21
N GLY A 12 2.21 -8.13 -4.53
CA GLY A 12 2.17 -8.13 -3.06
C GLY A 12 1.67 -9.45 -2.48
N MET A 13 0.59 -10.01 -3.04
CA MET A 13 0.08 -11.33 -2.65
C MET A 13 1.13 -12.43 -2.85
N GLN A 14 1.82 -12.42 -4.00
CA GLN A 14 2.90 -13.36 -4.30
C GLN A 14 4.06 -13.24 -3.31
N ASN A 15 4.44 -12.01 -2.93
CA ASN A 15 5.48 -11.77 -1.94
C ASN A 15 5.11 -12.35 -0.57
N VAL A 16 3.87 -12.16 -0.12
CA VAL A 16 3.40 -12.71 1.15
C VAL A 16 3.38 -14.25 1.11
N ALA A 17 2.79 -14.84 0.07
CA ALA A 17 2.74 -16.28 -0.09
C ALA A 17 4.15 -16.90 -0.09
N HIS A 18 5.09 -16.33 -0.84
CA HIS A 18 6.49 -16.74 -0.85
C HIS A 18 7.14 -16.65 0.54
N THR A 19 6.97 -15.52 1.21
CA THR A 19 7.60 -15.28 2.54
C THR A 19 7.09 -16.26 3.59
N VAL A 20 5.80 -16.58 3.57
CA VAL A 20 5.18 -17.44 4.59
C VAL A 20 5.43 -18.92 4.28
N THR A 21 5.33 -19.32 3.03
CA THR A 21 5.43 -20.74 2.65
C THR A 21 6.85 -21.22 2.39
N GLY A 22 7.72 -20.36 1.82
CA GLY A 22 9.03 -20.73 1.28
C GLY A 22 8.97 -21.16 -0.20
N ILE A 23 7.79 -21.33 -0.80
CA ILE A 23 7.66 -21.68 -2.22
C ILE A 23 8.27 -20.59 -3.10
N PRO A 24 9.12 -20.91 -4.08
CA PRO A 24 9.71 -19.91 -4.99
C PRO A 24 8.63 -19.09 -5.72
N LYS A 25 8.84 -17.78 -5.85
CA LYS A 25 7.89 -16.87 -6.53
C LYS A 25 7.51 -17.34 -7.94
N SER A 26 8.47 -17.91 -8.67
CA SER A 26 8.24 -18.45 -10.02
C SER A 26 7.24 -19.63 -10.07
N LYS A 27 6.93 -20.24 -8.91
CA LYS A 27 5.95 -21.32 -8.76
C LYS A 27 4.63 -20.86 -8.16
N ILE A 28 4.50 -19.57 -7.83
CA ILE A 28 3.27 -19.00 -7.26
C ILE A 28 2.58 -18.20 -8.35
N LYS A 29 1.42 -18.64 -8.78
CA LYS A 29 0.51 -17.91 -9.67
C LYS A 29 -0.53 -17.18 -8.83
N ILE A 30 -0.75 -15.90 -9.10
CA ILE A 30 -1.81 -15.10 -8.50
C ILE A 30 -2.86 -14.82 -9.58
N GLU A 31 -4.11 -15.04 -9.24
CA GLU A 31 -5.27 -14.73 -10.10
C GLU A 31 -6.17 -13.75 -9.36
N LEU A 32 -6.59 -12.71 -10.07
CA LEU A 32 -7.39 -11.59 -9.57
C LEU A 32 -8.45 -11.20 -10.60
N GLY A 33 -9.44 -10.43 -10.17
CA GLY A 33 -10.38 -9.76 -11.07
C GLY A 33 -11.54 -10.61 -11.54
N ASP A 34 -11.70 -11.80 -11.01
CA ASP A 34 -12.83 -12.68 -11.31
C ASP A 34 -13.87 -12.60 -10.19
N SER A 35 -15.15 -12.42 -10.54
CA SER A 35 -16.25 -12.34 -9.58
C SER A 35 -16.56 -13.68 -8.92
N ASP A 36 -16.15 -14.81 -9.51
CA ASP A 36 -16.32 -16.15 -8.94
C ASP A 36 -15.30 -16.46 -7.84
N PHE A 37 -14.28 -15.63 -7.70
CA PHE A 37 -13.32 -15.73 -6.60
C PHE A 37 -13.94 -15.33 -5.26
N PRO A 38 -13.38 -15.78 -4.12
CA PRO A 38 -13.85 -15.42 -2.80
C PRO A 38 -13.98 -13.91 -2.62
N LYS A 39 -14.97 -13.47 -1.83
CA LYS A 39 -15.24 -12.06 -1.56
C LYS A 39 -14.02 -11.36 -1.00
N ALA A 40 -13.70 -10.21 -1.56
CA ALA A 40 -12.60 -9.35 -1.15
C ALA A 40 -13.07 -7.90 -0.92
N PRO A 41 -12.33 -7.10 -0.15
CA PRO A 41 -12.68 -5.69 0.06
C PRO A 41 -12.45 -4.86 -1.22
N SER A 42 -13.11 -3.69 -1.27
CA SER A 42 -12.90 -2.72 -2.34
C SER A 42 -11.49 -2.11 -2.29
N GLN A 43 -10.99 -1.65 -3.43
CA GLN A 43 -9.74 -0.90 -3.59
C GLN A 43 -9.95 0.59 -3.25
N GLY A 44 -10.12 0.92 -1.99
CA GLY A 44 -10.30 2.30 -1.53
C GLY A 44 -9.91 2.45 -0.07
N GLY A 45 -9.65 3.68 0.40
CA GLY A 45 -9.22 3.96 1.76
C GLY A 45 -7.90 3.30 2.14
N SER A 46 -7.02 3.09 1.18
CA SER A 46 -5.68 2.49 1.34
C SER A 46 -5.68 1.07 1.94
N ARG A 47 -6.83 0.38 1.96
CA ARG A 47 -7.01 -0.90 2.69
C ARG A 47 -6.63 -2.15 1.89
N GLY A 48 -6.49 -2.05 0.57
CA GLY A 48 -6.34 -3.22 -0.32
C GLY A 48 -5.24 -4.17 0.13
N MET A 49 -3.98 -3.70 0.18
CA MET A 49 -2.84 -4.55 0.55
C MET A 49 -2.91 -5.04 2.00
N ALA A 50 -3.29 -4.19 2.96
CA ALA A 50 -3.40 -4.58 4.37
C ALA A 50 -4.41 -5.70 4.58
N SER A 51 -5.52 -5.70 3.82
CA SER A 51 -6.56 -6.74 3.91
C SER A 51 -6.15 -8.01 3.20
N VAL A 52 -5.73 -7.90 1.92
CA VAL A 52 -5.42 -9.10 1.12
C VAL A 52 -4.16 -9.80 1.59
N SER A 53 -3.16 -9.07 2.07
CA SER A 53 -1.96 -9.70 2.64
C SER A 53 -2.28 -10.56 3.86
N SER A 54 -3.24 -10.12 4.69
CA SER A 54 -3.69 -10.89 5.84
C SER A 54 -4.40 -12.18 5.45
N ALA A 55 -5.26 -12.14 4.42
CA ALA A 55 -5.94 -13.34 3.90
C ALA A 55 -4.94 -14.34 3.29
N VAL A 56 -4.01 -13.85 2.48
CA VAL A 56 -2.95 -14.69 1.90
C VAL A 56 -2.04 -15.27 2.99
N TYR A 57 -1.73 -14.48 4.03
CA TYR A 57 -0.95 -14.97 5.16
C TYR A 57 -1.66 -16.12 5.88
N ALA A 58 -2.95 -15.95 6.22
CA ALA A 58 -3.75 -16.98 6.88
C ALA A 58 -3.85 -18.25 6.03
N ALA A 59 -4.20 -18.12 4.74
CA ALA A 59 -4.26 -19.24 3.82
C ALA A 59 -2.91 -19.96 3.66
N SER A 60 -1.81 -19.21 3.64
CA SER A 60 -0.46 -19.79 3.57
C SER A 60 -0.11 -20.61 4.81
N LEU A 61 -0.49 -20.14 6.00
CA LEU A 61 -0.32 -20.92 7.23
C LEU A 61 -1.20 -22.16 7.25
N ALA A 62 -2.46 -22.05 6.84
CA ALA A 62 -3.38 -23.19 6.73
C ALA A 62 -2.85 -24.23 5.74
N LEU A 63 -2.29 -23.80 4.60
CA LEU A 63 -1.66 -24.70 3.63
C LEU A 63 -0.45 -25.41 4.24
N LYS A 64 0.44 -24.71 4.95
CA LYS A 64 1.57 -25.34 5.66
C LYS A 64 1.10 -26.43 6.61
N ARG A 65 0.09 -26.15 7.46
CA ARG A 65 -0.48 -27.12 8.40
C ARG A 65 -1.09 -28.32 7.70
N LYS A 66 -1.88 -28.08 6.66
CA LYS A 66 -2.57 -29.15 5.92
C LYS A 66 -1.58 -30.07 5.21
N VAL A 67 -0.55 -29.52 4.56
CA VAL A 67 0.52 -30.31 3.92
C VAL A 67 1.32 -31.10 4.97
N ALA A 68 1.65 -30.48 6.11
CA ALA A 68 2.36 -31.16 7.19
C ALA A 68 1.54 -32.32 7.79
N GLY A 69 0.22 -32.18 7.91
CA GLY A 69 -0.66 -33.24 8.37
C GLY A 69 -0.67 -34.47 7.43
N TYR A 70 -0.60 -34.25 6.11
CA TYR A 70 -0.44 -35.35 5.15
C TYR A 70 0.97 -35.95 5.17
N ALA A 71 1.99 -35.16 5.41
CA ALA A 71 3.38 -35.59 5.42
C ALA A 71 3.72 -36.44 6.67
N TRP A 72 3.13 -36.06 7.81
CA TRP A 72 3.37 -36.74 9.11
C TRP A 72 2.03 -37.07 9.80
N PRO A 73 1.29 -38.06 9.32
CA PRO A 73 -0.05 -38.41 9.83
C PRO A 73 -0.07 -38.85 11.30
N ASP A 74 1.06 -39.33 11.81
CA ASP A 74 1.22 -39.74 13.22
C ASP A 74 1.39 -38.52 14.17
N LYS A 75 1.51 -37.33 13.64
CA LYS A 75 1.65 -36.08 14.41
C LYS A 75 0.40 -35.20 14.23
N ASP A 76 -0.09 -34.66 15.33
CA ASP A 76 -1.12 -33.60 15.21
C ASP A 76 -0.50 -32.33 14.61
N ALA A 77 -0.89 -32.00 13.38
CA ALA A 77 -0.38 -30.86 12.65
C ALA A 77 -0.65 -29.53 13.37
N ASN A 78 -1.65 -29.47 14.27
CA ASN A 78 -1.94 -28.28 15.07
C ASN A 78 -0.95 -28.05 16.21
N THR A 79 -0.30 -29.11 16.66
CA THR A 79 0.72 -29.05 17.72
C THR A 79 2.13 -28.80 17.18
N LEU A 80 2.33 -28.94 15.86
CA LEU A 80 3.60 -28.63 15.23
C LEU A 80 3.87 -27.12 15.27
N ASN A 81 5.10 -26.73 15.62
CA ASN A 81 5.49 -25.34 15.48
C ASN A 81 5.48 -24.94 14.00
N ILE A 82 4.61 -24.02 13.64
CA ILE A 82 4.38 -23.58 12.25
C ILE A 82 5.63 -22.94 11.63
N ASP A 83 6.49 -22.31 12.45
CA ASP A 83 7.71 -21.65 11.99
C ASP A 83 8.79 -22.68 11.56
N ASP A 84 8.73 -23.90 12.11
CA ASP A 84 9.62 -24.99 11.72
C ASP A 84 9.15 -25.73 10.45
N ILE A 85 7.95 -25.43 9.94
CA ILE A 85 7.42 -25.99 8.70
C ILE A 85 7.78 -25.05 7.55
N SER A 86 8.44 -25.58 6.52
CA SER A 86 8.75 -24.87 5.28
C SER A 86 8.33 -25.68 4.07
N LEU A 87 7.70 -25.01 3.11
CA LEU A 87 7.40 -25.59 1.80
C LEU A 87 8.47 -25.16 0.79
N SER A 88 8.67 -25.98 -0.22
CA SER A 88 9.56 -25.69 -1.35
C SER A 88 8.83 -25.99 -2.67
N ASP A 89 9.53 -25.98 -3.78
CA ASP A 89 9.01 -26.50 -5.05
C ASP A 89 8.98 -28.03 -5.14
N LYS A 90 9.59 -28.75 -4.18
CA LYS A 90 9.76 -30.21 -4.20
C LYS A 90 9.01 -30.93 -3.10
N GLY A 91 8.75 -30.29 -1.98
CA GLY A 91 8.15 -30.95 -0.83
C GLY A 91 8.05 -30.04 0.39
N VAL A 92 7.80 -30.64 1.54
CA VAL A 92 7.68 -30.01 2.84
C VAL A 92 8.81 -30.46 3.76
N THR A 93 9.36 -29.50 4.51
CA THR A 93 10.36 -29.73 5.56
C THR A 93 9.76 -29.38 6.92
N TYR A 94 10.01 -30.23 7.92
CA TYR A 94 9.76 -29.93 9.33
C TYR A 94 11.02 -30.31 10.12
N LYS A 95 11.69 -29.30 10.67
CA LYS A 95 13.03 -29.45 11.27
C LYS A 95 13.98 -30.10 10.25
N ASP A 96 14.56 -31.25 10.59
CA ASP A 96 15.50 -31.99 9.73
C ASP A 96 14.84 -33.04 8.82
N SER A 97 13.50 -33.16 8.87
CA SER A 97 12.74 -34.15 8.10
C SER A 97 12.15 -33.52 6.85
N PHE A 98 12.41 -34.13 5.69
CA PHE A 98 11.87 -33.74 4.40
C PHE A 98 10.98 -34.81 3.80
N VAL A 99 9.80 -34.42 3.27
CA VAL A 99 8.88 -35.30 2.55
C VAL A 99 8.57 -34.72 1.18
N PRO A 100 8.86 -35.43 0.07
CA PRO A 100 8.53 -35.00 -1.28
C PRO A 100 7.01 -34.90 -1.50
N TYR A 101 6.55 -33.96 -2.32
CA TYR A 101 5.15 -33.88 -2.71
C TYR A 101 4.67 -35.13 -3.43
N ALA A 102 5.50 -35.75 -4.26
CA ALA A 102 5.14 -36.99 -4.95
C ALA A 102 4.69 -38.09 -3.96
N ASP A 103 5.39 -38.23 -2.84
CA ASP A 103 5.06 -39.19 -1.80
C ASP A 103 3.76 -38.80 -1.07
N ILE A 104 3.58 -37.51 -0.77
CA ILE A 104 2.35 -37.03 -0.12
C ILE A 104 1.14 -37.31 -1.00
N PHE A 105 1.19 -36.93 -2.26
CA PHE A 105 0.08 -37.10 -3.20
C PHE A 105 -0.23 -38.58 -3.44
N SER A 106 0.80 -39.42 -3.68
CA SER A 106 0.64 -40.86 -3.92
C SER A 106 0.06 -41.59 -2.71
N LYS A 107 0.65 -41.37 -1.51
CA LYS A 107 0.23 -42.09 -0.29
C LYS A 107 -1.18 -41.72 0.17
N ASN A 108 -1.62 -40.50 -0.10
CA ASN A 108 -2.93 -40.00 0.33
C ASN A 108 -3.97 -40.00 -0.80
N ASN A 109 -3.64 -40.50 -1.99
CA ASN A 109 -4.51 -40.52 -3.16
C ASN A 109 -5.09 -39.10 -3.48
N LEU A 110 -4.22 -38.09 -3.49
CA LEU A 110 -4.59 -36.69 -3.71
C LEU A 110 -4.28 -36.25 -5.14
N ASN A 111 -5.16 -35.43 -5.70
CA ASN A 111 -4.92 -34.72 -6.96
C ASN A 111 -4.48 -33.25 -6.70
N ASP A 112 -5.00 -32.64 -5.64
CA ASP A 112 -4.67 -31.29 -5.21
C ASP A 112 -4.81 -31.15 -3.68
N ILE A 113 -4.33 -30.02 -3.16
CA ILE A 113 -4.55 -29.60 -1.77
C ILE A 113 -5.08 -28.17 -1.79
N LYS A 114 -6.33 -27.98 -1.39
CA LYS A 114 -7.01 -26.68 -1.33
C LYS A 114 -7.19 -26.23 0.11
N VAL A 115 -7.03 -24.91 0.31
CA VAL A 115 -7.37 -24.22 1.54
C VAL A 115 -8.11 -22.95 1.20
N GLU A 116 -9.02 -22.55 2.06
CA GLU A 116 -9.71 -21.27 1.99
C GLU A 116 -9.75 -20.69 3.39
N GLU A 117 -9.33 -19.43 3.53
CA GLU A 117 -9.25 -18.76 4.82
C GLU A 117 -9.80 -17.35 4.74
N PHE A 118 -10.44 -16.94 5.82
CA PHE A 118 -10.90 -15.58 6.01
C PHE A 118 -10.09 -14.88 7.10
N ALA A 119 -9.50 -13.74 6.76
CA ALA A 119 -8.81 -12.88 7.72
C ALA A 119 -9.60 -11.58 7.89
N GLY A 120 -10.37 -11.50 8.95
CA GLY A 120 -11.08 -10.30 9.39
C GLY A 120 -10.26 -9.46 10.37
N PRO A 121 -10.83 -8.33 10.83
CA PRO A 121 -10.23 -7.54 11.91
C PRO A 121 -10.14 -8.37 13.19
N GLY A 122 -8.97 -8.36 13.85
CA GLY A 122 -8.76 -8.98 15.14
C GLY A 122 -9.44 -8.23 16.28
N GLU A 123 -9.46 -8.84 17.47
CA GLU A 123 -10.00 -8.25 18.71
C GLU A 123 -9.24 -6.98 19.14
N GLU A 124 -8.00 -6.83 18.70
CA GLU A 124 -7.16 -5.66 18.96
C GLU A 124 -7.81 -4.37 18.43
N ARG A 125 -8.63 -4.47 17.38
CA ARG A 125 -9.37 -3.32 16.82
C ARG A 125 -10.35 -2.69 17.82
N LYS A 126 -10.78 -3.44 18.85
CA LYS A 126 -11.61 -2.93 19.93
C LYS A 126 -10.81 -2.15 20.98
N LYS A 127 -9.50 -2.37 21.02
CA LYS A 127 -8.60 -1.80 22.04
C LYS A 127 -7.74 -0.66 21.50
N TYR A 128 -7.43 -0.66 20.19
CA TYR A 128 -6.49 0.28 19.59
C TYR A 128 -7.11 0.97 18.37
N GLY A 129 -6.75 2.23 18.17
CA GLY A 129 -6.92 2.92 16.90
C GLY A 129 -5.72 2.65 16.01
N PHE A 130 -5.95 2.27 14.75
CA PHE A 130 -4.90 1.99 13.78
C PHE A 130 -4.85 3.09 12.74
N CYS A 131 -3.66 3.66 12.54
CA CYS A 131 -3.41 4.65 11.51
C CYS A 131 -2.01 4.47 10.90
N SER A 132 -1.87 4.92 9.67
CA SER A 132 -0.57 5.21 9.09
C SER A 132 -0.24 6.67 9.32
N SER A 133 1.03 7.02 9.33
CA SER A 133 1.49 8.39 9.51
C SER A 133 2.59 8.72 8.51
N ALA A 134 2.73 10.01 8.18
CA ALA A 134 3.82 10.49 7.37
C ALA A 134 4.32 11.85 7.85
N ALA A 135 5.60 12.09 7.65
CA ALA A 135 6.23 13.39 7.81
C ALA A 135 6.65 13.90 6.43
N HIS A 136 6.27 15.14 6.13
CA HIS A 136 6.51 15.80 4.86
C HIS A 136 7.44 16.99 5.05
N PHE A 137 8.56 16.99 4.34
CA PHE A 137 9.55 18.08 4.36
C PHE A 137 9.72 18.62 2.94
N TYR A 138 9.22 19.83 2.70
CA TYR A 138 9.24 20.43 1.38
C TYR A 138 10.07 21.69 1.37
N LYS A 139 10.83 21.88 0.30
CA LYS A 139 11.56 23.09 0.01
C LYS A 139 10.92 23.77 -1.19
N VAL A 140 10.63 25.05 -1.07
CA VAL A 140 10.07 25.87 -2.13
C VAL A 140 11.02 27.02 -2.52
N LYS A 141 10.87 27.50 -3.75
CA LYS A 141 11.39 28.78 -4.22
C LYS A 141 10.22 29.68 -4.54
N VAL A 142 10.26 30.92 -4.05
CA VAL A 142 9.24 31.93 -4.32
C VAL A 142 9.92 33.10 -5.04
N HIS A 143 9.37 33.48 -6.20
CA HIS A 143 9.87 34.61 -6.95
C HIS A 143 9.23 35.92 -6.40
N GLU A 144 10.02 36.76 -5.74
CA GLU A 144 9.53 37.89 -4.97
C GLU A 144 8.62 38.83 -5.75
N LYS A 145 8.96 39.15 -7.02
CA LYS A 145 8.21 40.10 -7.85
C LYS A 145 6.97 39.52 -8.51
N THR A 146 6.96 38.24 -8.80
CA THR A 146 5.85 37.61 -9.53
C THR A 146 4.97 36.71 -8.66
N GLY A 147 5.38 36.42 -7.43
CA GLY A 147 4.69 35.51 -6.53
C GLY A 147 4.70 34.04 -7.00
N LYS A 148 5.42 33.71 -8.08
CA LYS A 148 5.48 32.32 -8.59
C LYS A 148 6.17 31.42 -7.58
N ILE A 149 5.49 30.36 -7.19
CA ILE A 149 5.98 29.36 -6.26
C ILE A 149 6.39 28.10 -7.05
N LYS A 150 7.56 27.54 -6.73
CA LYS A 150 8.03 26.26 -7.26
C LYS A 150 8.49 25.36 -6.12
N VAL A 151 8.02 24.13 -6.10
CA VAL A 151 8.55 23.10 -5.20
C VAL A 151 9.90 22.64 -5.75
N ASP A 152 10.94 22.72 -4.94
CA ASP A 152 12.34 22.45 -5.31
C ASP A 152 12.81 21.07 -4.87
N ARG A 153 12.31 20.58 -3.74
CA ARG A 153 12.62 19.24 -3.17
C ARG A 153 11.49 18.77 -2.27
N MET A 154 11.26 17.46 -2.27
CA MET A 154 10.31 16.81 -1.40
C MET A 154 10.96 15.60 -0.74
N VAL A 155 10.84 15.49 0.59
CA VAL A 155 11.20 14.31 1.36
C VAL A 155 9.98 13.86 2.14
N ILE A 156 9.57 12.61 1.95
CA ILE A 156 8.39 12.03 2.59
C ILE A 156 8.81 10.75 3.32
N VAL A 157 8.61 10.74 4.63
CA VAL A 157 8.91 9.59 5.49
C VAL A 157 7.60 8.99 5.98
N VAL A 158 7.38 7.71 5.75
CA VAL A 158 6.10 7.04 5.99
C VAL A 158 6.24 5.89 6.99
N ASP A 159 5.34 5.85 7.97
CA ASP A 159 5.05 4.66 8.76
C ASP A 159 3.74 4.03 8.28
N ALA A 160 3.86 2.94 7.54
CA ALA A 160 2.75 2.11 7.08
C ALA A 160 2.92 0.63 7.50
N GLY A 161 3.58 0.40 8.64
CA GLY A 161 3.84 -0.96 9.11
C GLY A 161 4.82 -1.70 8.18
N ARG A 162 4.60 -3.00 7.99
CA ARG A 162 5.40 -3.80 7.06
C ARG A 162 5.17 -3.35 5.61
N ILE A 163 6.23 -3.06 4.90
CA ILE A 163 6.17 -2.74 3.47
C ILE A 163 6.25 -4.03 2.66
N ILE A 164 5.14 -4.44 2.09
CA ILE A 164 4.99 -5.72 1.37
C ILE A 164 5.68 -5.68 0.00
N ASN A 165 5.58 -4.56 -0.70
CA ASN A 165 6.22 -4.33 -1.99
C ASN A 165 6.88 -2.94 -1.99
N PRO A 166 8.18 -2.84 -1.66
CA PRO A 166 8.87 -1.55 -1.51
C PRO A 166 8.82 -0.68 -2.77
N LYS A 167 8.97 -1.27 -3.95
CA LYS A 167 8.94 -0.53 -5.21
C LYS A 167 7.57 0.10 -5.49
N ALA A 168 6.50 -0.68 -5.36
CA ALA A 168 5.14 -0.19 -5.54
C ALA A 168 4.76 0.81 -4.45
N ALA A 169 5.17 0.57 -3.20
CA ALA A 169 4.96 1.48 -2.08
C ALA A 169 5.61 2.85 -2.32
N ALA A 170 6.87 2.88 -2.74
CA ALA A 170 7.55 4.12 -3.07
C ALA A 170 6.85 4.86 -4.22
N ASN A 171 6.42 4.14 -5.26
CA ASN A 171 5.70 4.73 -6.38
C ASN A 171 4.36 5.35 -5.96
N GLN A 172 3.62 4.74 -5.03
CA GLN A 172 2.39 5.34 -4.47
C GLN A 172 2.68 6.68 -3.78
N VAL A 173 3.73 6.76 -2.97
CA VAL A 173 4.10 7.99 -2.27
C VAL A 173 4.62 9.06 -3.23
N ILE A 174 5.39 8.69 -4.24
CA ILE A 174 5.87 9.61 -5.29
C ILE A 174 4.70 10.20 -6.07
N GLY A 175 3.76 9.36 -6.52
CA GLY A 175 2.55 9.81 -7.21
C GLY A 175 1.68 10.73 -6.35
N ALA A 176 1.54 10.40 -5.07
CA ALA A 176 0.83 11.22 -4.10
C ALA A 176 1.51 12.58 -3.87
N GLY A 177 2.85 12.62 -3.81
CA GLY A 177 3.61 13.86 -3.73
C GLY A 177 3.41 14.75 -4.95
N ALA A 178 3.45 14.16 -6.15
CA ALA A 178 3.19 14.88 -7.40
C ALA A 178 1.77 15.47 -7.44
N GLY A 179 0.74 14.66 -7.12
CA GLY A 179 -0.64 15.14 -6.99
C GLY A 179 -0.81 16.22 -5.93
N GLY A 180 -0.03 16.13 -4.84
CA GLY A 180 -0.02 17.13 -3.78
C GLY A 180 0.47 18.51 -4.21
N ILE A 181 1.36 18.61 -5.21
CA ILE A 181 1.75 19.88 -5.83
C ILE A 181 0.55 20.49 -6.56
N GLY A 182 -0.19 19.68 -7.33
CA GLY A 182 -1.44 20.08 -7.97
C GLY A 182 -2.42 20.67 -6.95
N MET A 183 -2.74 19.88 -5.91
CA MET A 183 -3.65 20.31 -4.84
C MET A 183 -3.20 21.61 -4.15
N GLY A 184 -1.90 21.76 -3.90
CA GLY A 184 -1.35 22.91 -3.17
C GLY A 184 -1.23 24.19 -3.99
N LEU A 185 -0.99 24.08 -5.29
CA LEU A 185 -0.55 25.23 -6.10
C LEU A 185 -1.36 25.48 -7.38
N LEU A 186 -2.05 24.48 -7.95
CA LEU A 186 -2.52 24.52 -9.33
C LEU A 186 -3.99 24.20 -9.51
N GLU A 187 -4.49 23.15 -8.84
CA GLU A 187 -5.79 22.56 -9.13
C GLU A 187 -6.93 23.29 -8.44
N GLU A 188 -7.83 23.82 -9.22
CA GLU A 188 -9.05 24.48 -8.73
C GLU A 188 -10.21 24.20 -9.71
N GLN A 189 -11.27 23.59 -9.21
CA GLN A 189 -12.48 23.37 -9.98
C GLN A 189 -13.48 24.48 -9.68
N LEU A 190 -13.62 25.42 -10.61
CA LEU A 190 -14.56 26.52 -10.50
C LEU A 190 -15.93 26.12 -11.08
N VAL A 191 -16.99 26.60 -10.43
CA VAL A 191 -18.36 26.45 -10.87
C VAL A 191 -18.94 27.83 -11.18
N ASP A 192 -19.48 28.00 -12.37
CA ASP A 192 -20.25 29.21 -12.71
C ASP A 192 -21.51 29.27 -11.84
N SER A 193 -21.60 30.24 -10.96
CA SER A 193 -22.70 30.40 -10.01
C SER A 193 -24.06 30.65 -10.65
N LYS A 194 -24.10 31.14 -11.91
CA LYS A 194 -25.34 31.42 -12.62
C LYS A 194 -25.87 30.19 -13.38
N THR A 195 -24.99 29.39 -13.95
CA THR A 195 -25.38 28.30 -14.82
C THR A 195 -25.18 26.92 -14.20
N GLY A 196 -24.40 26.81 -13.09
CA GLY A 196 -24.01 25.55 -12.47
C GLY A 196 -22.98 24.75 -13.30
N ARG A 197 -22.41 25.32 -14.37
CA ARG A 197 -21.45 24.66 -15.22
C ARG A 197 -20.06 24.67 -14.58
N LEU A 198 -19.32 23.59 -14.78
CA LEU A 198 -17.90 23.53 -14.44
C LEU A 198 -17.09 24.39 -15.42
N ILE A 199 -16.25 25.27 -14.88
CA ILE A 199 -15.27 26.05 -15.63
C ILE A 199 -13.96 25.26 -15.63
N GLY A 200 -13.27 25.16 -16.76
CA GLY A 200 -12.07 24.34 -16.84
C GLY A 200 -12.40 22.84 -16.86
N ASN A 201 -13.30 22.43 -17.74
CA ASN A 201 -13.75 21.05 -17.91
C ASN A 201 -12.92 20.26 -18.94
N ASP A 202 -11.77 20.78 -19.33
CA ASP A 202 -10.83 20.18 -20.26
C ASP A 202 -9.38 20.35 -19.75
N LEU A 203 -8.41 19.71 -20.43
CA LEU A 203 -7.00 19.77 -20.07
C LEU A 203 -6.34 21.15 -20.26
N ALA A 204 -6.97 22.07 -21.01
CA ALA A 204 -6.51 23.43 -21.18
C ALA A 204 -6.95 24.33 -20.02
N GLY A 205 -8.13 24.08 -19.46
CA GLY A 205 -8.72 24.88 -18.40
C GLY A 205 -8.48 24.34 -16.99
N TYR A 206 -8.26 23.03 -16.81
CA TYR A 206 -7.95 22.41 -15.52
C TYR A 206 -6.45 22.12 -15.42
N HIS A 207 -5.76 22.85 -14.56
CA HIS A 207 -4.31 22.76 -14.41
C HIS A 207 -3.93 21.74 -13.34
N PHE A 208 -3.25 20.67 -13.72
CA PHE A 208 -2.62 19.75 -12.78
C PHE A 208 -1.09 19.76 -12.95
N ALA A 209 -0.37 19.27 -11.95
CA ALA A 209 1.09 19.26 -11.98
C ALA A 209 1.62 18.41 -13.15
N VAL A 210 2.48 18.99 -13.96
CA VAL A 210 3.19 18.32 -15.06
C VAL A 210 4.64 18.02 -14.65
N ASN A 211 5.35 17.26 -15.47
CA ASN A 211 6.72 16.84 -15.16
C ASN A 211 7.69 18.00 -14.84
N ALA A 212 7.46 19.21 -15.41
CA ALA A 212 8.27 20.41 -15.12
C ALA A 212 8.03 21.00 -13.71
N ASP A 213 6.90 20.67 -13.09
CA ASP A 213 6.51 21.15 -11.76
C ASP A 213 6.96 20.21 -10.64
N VAL A 214 7.20 18.93 -10.97
CA VAL A 214 7.52 17.88 -10.00
C VAL A 214 9.03 17.80 -9.81
N PRO A 215 9.54 18.04 -8.59
CA PRO A 215 10.97 17.90 -8.27
C PRO A 215 11.34 16.44 -8.01
N LEU A 216 12.59 16.20 -7.62
CA LEU A 216 12.96 14.92 -7.01
C LEU A 216 12.16 14.70 -5.73
N ILE A 217 11.47 13.57 -5.65
CA ILE A 217 10.71 13.13 -4.48
C ILE A 217 11.45 11.96 -3.83
N GLU A 218 11.97 12.19 -2.64
CA GLU A 218 12.67 11.20 -1.84
C GLU A 218 11.68 10.56 -0.86
N VAL A 219 11.62 9.22 -0.88
CA VAL A 219 10.71 8.45 -0.03
C VAL A 219 11.49 7.52 0.86
N SER A 220 11.14 7.50 2.15
CA SER A 220 11.68 6.58 3.13
C SER A 220 10.57 5.94 3.95
N PHE A 221 10.79 4.72 4.41
CA PHE A 221 9.83 3.97 5.21
C PHE A 221 10.45 3.61 6.56
N ILE A 222 9.68 3.73 7.64
CA ILE A 222 10.06 3.19 8.95
C ILE A 222 10.03 1.67 8.91
N GLY A 223 9.02 1.08 8.25
CA GLY A 223 8.96 -0.34 7.89
C GLY A 223 8.80 -1.32 9.05
N LYS A 224 8.49 -0.84 10.27
CA LYS A 224 8.21 -1.71 11.42
C LYS A 224 6.85 -2.38 11.27
N PRO A 225 6.77 -3.73 11.24
CA PRO A 225 5.49 -4.43 11.27
C PRO A 225 4.67 -4.02 12.50
N ASP A 226 3.37 -3.79 12.31
CA ASP A 226 2.46 -3.55 13.42
C ASP A 226 1.82 -4.89 13.82
N PRO A 227 2.18 -5.46 14.97
CA PRO A 227 1.71 -6.80 15.36
C PRO A 227 0.23 -6.84 15.73
N ASN A 228 -0.38 -5.68 15.99
CA ASN A 228 -1.74 -5.58 16.49
C ASN A 228 -2.77 -5.38 15.38
N ILE A 229 -2.38 -4.85 14.21
CA ILE A 229 -3.34 -4.50 13.16
C ILE A 229 -3.85 -5.72 12.40
N ASN A 230 -2.95 -6.59 12.00
CA ASN A 230 -3.22 -7.82 11.23
C ASN A 230 -1.99 -8.74 11.20
N PRO A 231 -2.16 -10.02 10.80
CA PRO A 231 -1.06 -10.98 10.76
C PRO A 231 0.12 -10.60 9.86
N SER A 232 -0.11 -9.81 8.81
CA SER A 232 0.97 -9.34 7.93
C SER A 232 1.74 -8.16 8.51
N GLY A 233 1.17 -7.45 9.48
CA GLY A 233 1.74 -6.24 10.08
C GLY A 233 1.77 -5.03 9.15
N ALA A 234 1.02 -5.07 8.03
CA ALA A 234 0.95 -3.99 7.06
C ALA A 234 -0.22 -3.05 7.33
N LYS A 235 0.01 -1.74 7.22
CA LYS A 235 -1.01 -0.68 7.31
C LYS A 235 -1.34 -0.12 5.93
N GLY A 236 -2.36 0.74 5.85
CA GLY A 236 -2.71 1.46 4.62
C GLY A 236 -1.60 2.44 4.22
N LEU A 237 -1.34 2.55 2.91
CA LEU A 237 -0.28 3.43 2.41
C LEU A 237 -0.72 4.33 1.26
N GLY A 238 -1.69 3.89 0.46
CA GLY A 238 -2.02 4.51 -0.82
C GLY A 238 -2.31 6.01 -0.77
N GLU A 239 -2.88 6.52 0.31
CA GLU A 239 -3.31 7.92 0.44
C GLU A 239 -2.43 8.74 1.40
N VAL A 240 -1.60 8.10 2.22
CA VAL A 240 -0.82 8.78 3.27
C VAL A 240 0.18 9.80 2.70
N GLY A 241 0.63 9.61 1.47
CA GLY A 241 1.59 10.49 0.81
C GLY A 241 1.03 11.83 0.35
N ILE A 242 -0.32 11.98 0.22
CA ILE A 242 -0.92 13.24 -0.29
C ILE A 242 -1.42 14.15 0.83
N ILE A 243 -1.86 13.59 1.95
CA ILE A 243 -2.55 14.37 3.00
C ILE A 243 -1.68 15.46 3.63
N GLY A 244 -0.37 15.27 3.67
CA GLY A 244 0.58 16.24 4.21
C GLY A 244 1.16 17.20 3.17
N ALA A 245 0.86 17.05 1.88
CA ALA A 245 1.53 17.79 0.82
C ALA A 245 1.15 19.27 0.80
N ALA A 246 -0.13 19.62 0.71
CA ALA A 246 -0.59 21.00 0.69
C ALA A 246 -0.19 21.79 1.96
N PRO A 247 -0.37 21.24 3.20
CA PRO A 247 0.11 21.95 4.39
C PRO A 247 1.64 22.09 4.45
N ALA A 248 2.41 21.12 3.94
CA ALA A 248 3.86 21.24 3.87
C ALA A 248 4.30 22.37 2.89
N ILE A 249 3.64 22.47 1.73
CA ILE A 249 3.85 23.59 0.79
C ILE A 249 3.51 24.92 1.45
N ALA A 250 2.34 25.04 2.08
CA ALA A 250 1.91 26.27 2.75
C ALA A 250 2.89 26.69 3.86
N ASN A 251 3.40 25.74 4.64
CA ASN A 251 4.41 26.02 5.66
C ASN A 251 5.76 26.44 5.05
N ALA A 252 6.16 25.79 3.96
CA ALA A 252 7.39 26.18 3.26
C ALA A 252 7.31 27.60 2.66
N VAL A 253 6.15 27.96 2.09
CA VAL A 253 5.88 29.34 1.60
C VAL A 253 5.95 30.34 2.75
N PHE A 254 5.30 30.05 3.88
CA PHE A 254 5.37 30.89 5.06
C PHE A 254 6.80 31.06 5.57
N ASN A 255 7.57 29.98 5.66
CA ASN A 255 8.96 30.04 6.09
C ASN A 255 9.84 30.89 5.16
N ALA A 256 9.56 30.86 3.85
CA ALA A 256 10.32 31.62 2.87
C ALA A 256 9.95 33.09 2.82
N THR A 257 8.72 33.49 3.17
CA THR A 257 8.17 34.81 2.85
C THR A 257 7.51 35.54 4.02
N GLY A 258 7.22 34.84 5.12
CA GLY A 258 6.41 35.37 6.23
C GLY A 258 4.90 35.43 5.94
N LYS A 259 4.46 35.13 4.70
CA LYS A 259 3.06 35.21 4.30
C LYS A 259 2.33 33.89 4.57
N ARG A 260 1.21 33.98 5.29
CA ARG A 260 0.40 32.80 5.68
C ARG A 260 -0.86 32.68 4.83
N VAL A 261 -0.75 32.01 3.69
CA VAL A 261 -1.90 31.67 2.85
C VAL A 261 -2.68 30.51 3.48
N ARG A 262 -4.00 30.64 3.60
CA ARG A 262 -4.88 29.63 4.23
C ARG A 262 -5.88 29.02 3.25
N ASP A 263 -5.95 29.55 2.04
CA ASP A 263 -6.84 29.07 0.98
C ASP A 263 -6.04 28.35 -0.09
N LEU A 264 -6.56 27.24 -0.59
CA LEU A 264 -5.93 26.42 -1.64
C LEU A 264 -6.70 26.53 -2.96
N PRO A 265 -6.00 26.38 -4.08
CA PRO A 265 -4.54 26.36 -4.24
C PRO A 265 -3.90 27.70 -3.88
N ILE A 266 -2.60 27.72 -3.54
CA ILE A 266 -1.85 28.95 -3.28
C ILE A 266 -1.52 29.61 -4.61
N THR A 267 -2.50 30.31 -5.20
CA THR A 267 -2.32 31.06 -6.43
C THR A 267 -1.48 32.32 -6.18
N VAL A 268 -0.98 32.92 -7.27
CA VAL A 268 -0.25 34.19 -7.19
C VAL A 268 -1.11 35.30 -6.55
N GLU A 269 -2.40 35.34 -6.88
CA GLU A 269 -3.34 36.27 -6.29
C GLU A 269 -3.50 36.07 -4.78
N ARG A 270 -3.77 34.83 -4.34
CA ARG A 270 -3.89 34.49 -2.90
C ARG A 270 -2.59 34.76 -2.14
N PHE A 271 -1.44 34.55 -2.79
CA PHE A 271 -0.14 34.83 -2.20
C PHE A 271 0.08 36.33 -1.95
N PHE A 272 -0.32 37.20 -2.88
CA PHE A 272 -0.15 38.67 -2.69
C PHE A 272 -1.16 39.25 -1.71
N ASN A 273 -2.34 38.65 -1.59
CA ASN A 273 -3.40 39.08 -0.67
C ASN A 273 -3.24 38.58 0.77
N ALA A 274 -2.23 37.73 1.05
CA ALA A 274 -1.95 37.15 2.36
C ALA A 274 -1.02 38.01 3.24
#